data_4c7930e80bbc8dce011b01a143b135eb
#
_entry.id   4c7930e80bbc8dce011b01a143b135eb
#
_cell.length_a   1.000
_cell.length_b   1.000
_cell.length_c   1.000
_cell.angle_alpha   90.00
_cell.angle_beta   90.00
_cell.angle_gamma   90.00
#
_symmetry.space_group_name_H-M   'P 1'
#
loop_
_entity.id
_entity.type
_entity.pdbx_description
1 polymer ?
#
loop_
_entity_poly.entity_id
_entity_poly.type
_entity_poly.pdbx_seq_one_letter_code
_entity_poly.pdbx_strand_id
1 'polypeptide(L)'
;MNSSPYFAAKDIYQKFVAVVIVLISCWLVTFPAFAGLAPLEVKISLGSGQGELKFFPSQLDFIAGQKYKLILDNPSPTKHYFTAKDFADASWTQKVEAGKVEIKGAIHELELKPNAQAEWVIVPLKTGKYQLICTIPGHAEAGMVGEIAINNP
;
A
#
# COMPACT_ATOMS: atom_id res chain seq x y z
N MET A 1 29.20 -32.02 -61.41
CA MET A 1 28.20 -32.42 -60.40
C MET A 1 27.29 -31.21 -60.16
N ASN A 2 26.11 -31.17 -60.82
CA ASN A 2 25.14 -30.05 -60.65
C ASN A 2 24.22 -30.40 -59.48
N SER A 3 24.33 -29.72 -58.36
CA SER A 3 23.36 -29.78 -57.29
C SER A 3 22.03 -29.16 -57.80
N SER A 4 20.97 -29.93 -57.85
CA SER A 4 19.67 -29.50 -58.29
C SER A 4 19.20 -28.29 -57.47
N PRO A 5 18.68 -27.20 -58.08
CA PRO A 5 18.19 -26.00 -57.36
C PRO A 5 17.04 -26.33 -56.38
N TYR A 6 16.39 -27.44 -56.55
CA TYR A 6 15.32 -27.94 -55.67
C TYR A 6 15.82 -28.25 -54.23
N PHE A 7 17.02 -28.82 -54.08
CA PHE A 7 17.58 -29.12 -52.76
C PHE A 7 17.96 -27.84 -51.99
N ALA A 8 18.47 -26.83 -52.68
CA ALA A 8 18.80 -25.55 -52.05
C ALA A 8 17.55 -24.81 -51.55
N ALA A 9 16.45 -24.83 -52.32
CA ALA A 9 15.19 -24.21 -51.97
C ALA A 9 14.53 -24.87 -50.75
N LYS A 10 14.61 -26.20 -50.65
CA LYS A 10 14.07 -26.94 -49.51
C LYS A 10 14.81 -26.68 -48.21
N ASP A 11 16.13 -26.54 -48.27
CA ASP A 11 16.99 -26.23 -47.11
C ASP A 11 16.73 -24.80 -46.59
N ILE A 12 16.56 -23.84 -47.48
CA ILE A 12 16.22 -22.46 -47.15
C ILE A 12 14.84 -22.38 -46.49
N TYR A 13 13.86 -23.11 -47.04
CA TYR A 13 12.49 -23.14 -46.48
C TYR A 13 12.47 -23.73 -45.06
N GLN A 14 13.19 -24.86 -44.83
CA GLN A 14 13.27 -25.49 -43.52
C GLN A 14 13.91 -24.57 -42.48
N LYS A 15 14.98 -23.86 -42.83
CA LYS A 15 15.61 -22.88 -41.96
C LYS A 15 14.69 -21.70 -41.64
N PHE A 16 13.95 -21.24 -42.66
CA PHE A 16 12.97 -20.15 -42.45
C PHE A 16 11.84 -20.56 -41.50
N VAL A 17 11.27 -21.76 -41.67
CA VAL A 17 10.23 -22.31 -40.82
C VAL A 17 10.76 -22.48 -39.38
N ALA A 18 11.99 -22.98 -39.19
CA ALA A 18 12.59 -23.14 -37.89
C ALA A 18 12.75 -21.79 -37.17
N VAL A 19 13.21 -20.73 -37.87
CA VAL A 19 13.33 -19.39 -37.32
C VAL A 19 11.97 -18.80 -36.91
N VAL A 20 10.96 -18.99 -37.75
CA VAL A 20 9.59 -18.51 -37.45
C VAL A 20 9.01 -19.22 -36.22
N ILE A 21 9.22 -20.54 -36.06
CA ILE A 21 8.79 -21.29 -34.88
C ILE A 21 9.49 -20.78 -33.61
N VAL A 22 10.81 -20.52 -33.67
CA VAL A 22 11.56 -19.98 -32.53
C VAL A 22 11.06 -18.58 -32.15
N LEU A 23 10.77 -17.72 -33.13
CA LEU A 23 10.22 -16.38 -32.86
C LEU A 23 8.81 -16.45 -32.24
N ILE A 24 7.96 -17.34 -32.72
CA ILE A 24 6.60 -17.54 -32.17
C ILE A 24 6.68 -18.10 -30.74
N SER A 25 7.60 -19.05 -30.46
CA SER A 25 7.75 -19.61 -29.12
C SER A 25 8.29 -18.57 -28.11
N CYS A 26 9.11 -17.62 -28.54
CA CYS A 26 9.55 -16.50 -27.71
C CYS A 26 8.41 -15.55 -27.29
N TRP A 27 7.35 -15.42 -28.10
CA TRP A 27 6.19 -14.57 -27.80
C TRP A 27 5.21 -15.23 -26.82
N LEU A 28 5.31 -16.56 -26.62
CA LEU A 28 4.44 -17.32 -25.71
C LEU A 28 4.98 -17.38 -24.28
N VAL A 29 6.13 -16.78 -23.99
CA VAL A 29 6.59 -16.58 -22.62
C VAL A 29 5.76 -15.46 -22.01
N THR A 30 4.54 -15.79 -21.59
CA THR A 30 3.75 -14.91 -20.70
C THR A 30 4.50 -14.82 -19.39
N PHE A 31 5.19 -13.70 -19.17
CA PHE A 31 5.66 -13.37 -17.84
C PHE A 31 4.45 -13.33 -16.91
N PRO A 32 4.44 -14.06 -15.78
CA PRO A 32 3.39 -13.89 -14.81
C PRO A 32 3.40 -12.40 -14.44
N ALA A 33 2.29 -11.71 -14.71
CA ALA A 33 2.11 -10.37 -14.18
C ALA A 33 2.29 -10.52 -12.66
N PHE A 34 3.30 -9.88 -12.08
CA PHE A 34 3.41 -9.72 -10.65
C PHE A 34 2.20 -8.88 -10.22
N ALA A 35 1.07 -9.54 -10.01
CA ALA A 35 -0.04 -8.95 -9.29
C ALA A 35 0.53 -8.63 -7.90
N GLY A 36 0.82 -7.36 -7.65
CA GLY A 36 1.33 -6.92 -6.35
C GLY A 36 0.38 -7.47 -5.28
N LEU A 37 0.94 -8.04 -4.22
CA LEU A 37 0.15 -8.55 -3.09
C LEU A 37 -0.83 -7.49 -2.64
N ALA A 38 -2.09 -7.89 -2.43
CA ALA A 38 -3.10 -6.99 -1.87
C ALA A 38 -2.61 -6.45 -0.52
N PRO A 39 -2.88 -5.18 -0.21
CA PRO A 39 -2.48 -4.62 1.07
C PRO A 39 -3.19 -5.35 2.23
N LEU A 40 -2.50 -5.54 3.35
CA LEU A 40 -3.11 -5.99 4.59
C LEU A 40 -3.96 -4.86 5.17
N GLU A 41 -5.22 -5.14 5.49
CA GLU A 41 -6.13 -4.15 6.06
C GLU A 41 -5.96 -4.05 7.58
N VAL A 42 -5.85 -2.82 8.09
CA VAL A 42 -5.79 -2.50 9.51
C VAL A 42 -6.83 -1.42 9.79
N LYS A 43 -7.81 -1.75 10.65
CA LYS A 43 -8.85 -0.80 11.06
C LYS A 43 -8.44 -0.08 12.33
N ILE A 44 -8.67 1.25 12.35
CA ILE A 44 -8.32 2.11 13.48
C ILE A 44 -9.46 3.12 13.68
N SER A 45 -10.13 3.04 14.83
CA SER A 45 -11.17 3.99 15.19
C SER A 45 -10.59 5.13 16.04
N LEU A 46 -10.96 6.35 15.69
CA LEU A 46 -10.61 7.57 16.39
C LEU A 46 -11.74 7.93 17.35
N GLY A 47 -11.59 7.54 18.61
CA GLY A 47 -12.64 7.63 19.62
C GLY A 47 -13.69 6.51 19.53
N SER A 48 -14.73 6.61 20.35
CA SER A 48 -15.88 5.70 20.33
C SER A 48 -17.19 6.49 20.23
N GLY A 49 -18.30 5.78 19.93
CA GLY A 49 -19.65 6.38 19.94
C GLY A 49 -20.09 6.92 21.31
N GLN A 50 -19.40 6.55 22.39
CA GLN A 50 -19.58 7.06 23.74
C GLN A 50 -18.70 8.26 24.07
N GLY A 51 -17.87 8.74 23.12
CA GLY A 51 -17.00 9.90 23.29
C GLY A 51 -15.68 9.60 24.02
N GLU A 52 -15.23 8.35 24.06
CA GLU A 52 -13.92 8.01 24.63
C GLU A 52 -12.79 8.62 23.79
N LEU A 53 -11.82 9.25 24.48
CA LEU A 53 -10.66 9.88 23.87
C LEU A 53 -9.51 8.85 23.77
N LYS A 54 -9.60 7.92 22.81
CA LYS A 54 -8.62 6.85 22.56
C LYS A 54 -8.58 6.47 21.09
N PHE A 55 -7.47 5.88 20.66
CA PHE A 55 -7.40 5.11 19.42
C PHE A 55 -7.72 3.63 19.68
N PHE A 56 -8.45 2.99 18.77
CA PHE A 56 -8.79 1.58 18.84
C PHE A 56 -8.36 0.85 17.55
N PRO A 57 -7.26 0.05 17.58
CA PRO A 57 -6.34 -0.13 18.72
C PRO A 57 -5.41 1.08 18.93
N SER A 58 -4.84 1.22 20.14
CA SER A 58 -3.82 2.24 20.46
C SER A 58 -2.38 1.75 20.23
N GLN A 59 -2.20 0.47 19.97
CA GLN A 59 -0.93 -0.17 19.62
C GLN A 59 -1.05 -0.75 18.21
N LEU A 60 -0.16 -0.34 17.32
CA LEU A 60 -0.15 -0.74 15.92
C LEU A 60 1.21 -1.35 15.59
N ASP A 61 1.22 -2.55 15.04
CA ASP A 61 2.43 -3.26 14.65
C ASP A 61 2.46 -3.49 13.15
N PHE A 62 3.55 -3.06 12.51
CA PHE A 62 3.79 -3.20 11.08
C PHE A 62 5.13 -3.89 10.82
N ILE A 63 5.25 -4.51 9.64
CA ILE A 63 6.48 -5.09 9.13
C ILE A 63 7.03 -4.20 8.02
N ALA A 64 8.31 -3.86 8.07
CA ALA A 64 8.97 -3.06 7.06
C ALA A 64 8.90 -3.74 5.68
N GLY A 65 8.60 -2.96 4.62
CA GLY A 65 8.43 -3.45 3.25
C GLY A 65 7.06 -4.08 2.95
N GLN A 66 6.23 -4.39 3.95
CA GLN A 66 4.88 -4.91 3.76
C GLN A 66 3.90 -3.77 3.45
N LYS A 67 3.02 -3.99 2.46
CA LYS A 67 1.97 -3.02 2.11
C LYS A 67 0.76 -3.17 3.03
N TYR A 68 0.27 -2.04 3.53
CA TYR A 68 -0.92 -1.95 4.38
C TYR A 68 -1.94 -0.97 3.82
N LYS A 69 -3.22 -1.21 4.13
CA LYS A 69 -4.31 -0.26 3.98
C LYS A 69 -4.89 0.03 5.36
N LEU A 70 -4.62 1.23 5.88
CA LEU A 70 -5.23 1.70 7.11
C LEU A 70 -6.63 2.21 6.79
N ILE A 71 -7.62 1.68 7.48
CA ILE A 71 -9.02 2.12 7.42
C ILE A 71 -9.27 2.91 8.70
N LEU A 72 -9.27 4.23 8.58
CA LEU A 72 -9.46 5.15 9.68
C LEU A 72 -10.93 5.54 9.73
N ASP A 73 -11.60 5.38 10.86
CA ASP A 73 -12.98 5.84 11.06
C ASP A 73 -13.11 6.64 12.35
N ASN A 74 -14.08 7.55 12.38
CA ASN A 74 -14.40 8.32 13.56
C ASN A 74 -15.85 8.12 13.97
N PRO A 75 -16.17 7.15 14.85
CA PRO A 75 -17.52 6.94 15.38
C PRO A 75 -17.90 7.94 16.50
N SER A 76 -16.96 8.78 16.94
CA SER A 76 -17.17 9.78 18.00
C SER A 76 -18.09 10.91 17.55
N PRO A 77 -18.84 11.55 18.47
CA PRO A 77 -19.62 12.73 18.18
C PRO A 77 -18.79 13.99 17.93
N THR A 78 -17.47 13.94 18.18
CA THR A 78 -16.53 15.04 17.96
C THR A 78 -15.49 14.69 16.90
N LYS A 79 -14.86 15.69 16.29
CA LYS A 79 -13.77 15.47 15.36
C LYS A 79 -12.51 14.99 16.10
N HIS A 80 -11.66 14.24 15.41
CA HIS A 80 -10.37 13.79 15.91
C HIS A 80 -9.31 13.89 14.82
N TYR A 81 -8.04 13.93 15.25
CA TYR A 81 -6.89 13.87 14.35
C TYR A 81 -6.14 12.55 14.51
N PHE A 82 -5.75 11.97 13.39
CA PHE A 82 -4.73 10.93 13.32
C PHE A 82 -3.42 11.62 12.95
N THR A 83 -2.61 11.95 13.94
CA THR A 83 -1.34 12.64 13.76
C THR A 83 -0.20 11.69 14.07
N ALA A 84 0.59 11.33 13.04
CA ALA A 84 1.72 10.41 13.15
C ALA A 84 2.83 10.81 12.17
N LYS A 85 3.36 12.04 12.37
CA LYS A 85 4.32 12.66 11.44
C LYS A 85 5.54 11.79 11.17
N ASP A 86 6.23 11.35 12.23
CA ASP A 86 7.48 10.60 12.08
C ASP A 86 7.26 9.21 11.50
N PHE A 87 6.09 8.60 11.74
CA PHE A 87 5.67 7.36 11.07
C PHE A 87 5.42 7.59 9.57
N ALA A 88 4.78 8.69 9.21
CA ALA A 88 4.56 9.05 7.81
C ALA A 88 5.90 9.28 7.07
N ASP A 89 6.86 9.97 7.72
CA ASP A 89 8.21 10.19 7.18
C ASP A 89 9.05 8.89 7.12
N ALA A 90 8.72 7.89 7.93
CA ALA A 90 9.32 6.55 7.95
C ALA A 90 8.67 5.58 6.95
N SER A 91 7.63 6.01 6.23
CA SER A 91 6.80 5.19 5.36
C SER A 91 6.69 5.79 3.96
N TRP A 92 6.42 4.94 2.96
CA TRP A 92 6.03 5.39 1.65
C TRP A 92 4.50 5.41 1.54
N THR A 93 3.92 6.60 1.50
CA THR A 93 2.49 6.79 1.23
C THR A 93 2.22 6.62 -0.26
N GLN A 94 1.41 5.63 -0.63
CA GLN A 94 0.96 5.44 -2.01
C GLN A 94 -0.23 6.35 -2.32
N LYS A 95 -1.22 6.39 -1.42
CA LYS A 95 -2.40 7.25 -1.54
C LYS A 95 -3.14 7.36 -0.21
N VAL A 96 -3.92 8.43 -0.09
CA VAL A 96 -4.98 8.59 0.91
C VAL A 96 -6.28 8.88 0.17
N GLU A 97 -7.35 8.18 0.51
CA GLU A 97 -8.68 8.36 -0.05
C GLU A 97 -9.66 8.75 1.05
N ALA A 98 -10.43 9.81 0.82
CA ALA A 98 -11.50 10.25 1.70
C ALA A 98 -12.70 10.71 0.86
N GLY A 99 -13.78 9.95 0.90
CA GLY A 99 -14.96 10.18 0.07
C GLY A 99 -14.64 10.11 -1.43
N LYS A 100 -14.66 11.26 -2.12
CA LYS A 100 -14.37 11.38 -3.56
C LYS A 100 -12.99 11.98 -3.85
N VAL A 101 -12.13 12.10 -2.83
CA VAL A 101 -10.80 12.73 -2.96
C VAL A 101 -9.73 11.67 -2.76
N GLU A 102 -8.76 11.62 -3.69
CA GLU A 102 -7.53 10.86 -3.56
C GLU A 102 -6.34 11.83 -3.49
N ILE A 103 -5.49 11.65 -2.48
CA ILE A 103 -4.28 12.44 -2.25
C ILE A 103 -3.07 11.54 -2.45
N LYS A 104 -2.11 12.00 -3.25
CA LYS A 104 -0.81 11.36 -3.46
C LYS A 104 0.27 12.14 -2.71
N GLY A 105 1.06 11.46 -1.91
CA GLY A 105 2.16 12.06 -1.14
C GLY A 105 2.07 11.80 0.35
N ALA A 106 3.07 12.23 1.11
CA ALA A 106 3.10 12.07 2.55
C ALA A 106 2.03 12.92 3.23
N ILE A 107 1.27 12.29 4.13
CA ILE A 107 0.28 12.93 4.98
C ILE A 107 0.72 12.73 6.43
N HIS A 108 0.93 13.82 7.15
CA HIS A 108 1.37 13.78 8.55
C HIS A 108 0.20 13.76 9.53
N GLU A 109 -0.93 14.32 9.11
CA GLU A 109 -2.12 14.47 9.93
C GLU A 109 -3.38 14.35 9.07
N LEU A 110 -4.39 13.65 9.59
CA LEU A 110 -5.73 13.53 9.00
C LEU A 110 -6.78 13.94 10.03
N GLU A 111 -7.57 14.99 9.72
CA GLU A 111 -8.76 15.31 10.49
C GLU A 111 -9.92 14.43 10.02
N LEU A 112 -10.53 13.69 10.92
CA LEU A 112 -11.78 12.98 10.69
C LEU A 112 -12.90 13.62 11.49
N LYS A 113 -13.88 14.18 10.78
CA LYS A 113 -15.15 14.65 11.36
C LYS A 113 -15.98 13.48 11.91
N PRO A 114 -17.00 13.72 12.72
CA PRO A 114 -17.92 12.65 13.16
C PRO A 114 -18.44 11.83 11.98
N ASN A 115 -18.41 10.51 12.11
CA ASN A 115 -18.80 9.52 11.10
C ASN A 115 -18.02 9.58 9.77
N ALA A 116 -16.89 10.30 9.73
CA ALA A 116 -15.99 10.29 8.58
C ALA A 116 -15.13 9.05 8.55
N GLN A 117 -14.73 8.64 7.35
CA GLN A 117 -13.79 7.55 7.09
C GLN A 117 -12.75 7.99 6.06
N ALA A 118 -11.53 7.49 6.22
CA ALA A 118 -10.46 7.61 5.25
C ALA A 118 -9.71 6.28 5.10
N GLU A 119 -9.17 6.03 3.90
CA GLU A 119 -8.27 4.91 3.64
C GLU A 119 -6.88 5.45 3.33
N TRP A 120 -5.87 4.90 3.96
CA TRP A 120 -4.48 5.28 3.75
C TRP A 120 -3.64 4.05 3.37
N VAL A 121 -3.16 4.01 2.13
CA VAL A 121 -2.31 2.92 1.62
C VAL A 121 -0.84 3.30 1.76
N ILE A 122 -0.12 2.50 2.55
CA ILE A 122 1.27 2.75 2.93
C ILE A 122 2.15 1.50 2.80
N VAL A 123 3.46 1.75 2.70
CA VAL A 123 4.52 0.75 2.92
C VAL A 123 5.47 1.32 3.97
N PRO A 124 5.44 0.83 5.23
CA PRO A 124 6.43 1.19 6.25
C PRO A 124 7.83 0.79 5.80
N LEU A 125 8.83 1.65 5.99
CA LEU A 125 10.19 1.42 5.49
C LEU A 125 11.26 1.38 6.58
N LYS A 126 11.17 2.31 7.56
CA LYS A 126 12.18 2.45 8.62
C LYS A 126 11.67 1.83 9.91
N THR A 127 12.37 0.83 10.43
CA THR A 127 12.04 0.21 11.72
C THR A 127 12.18 1.22 12.86
N GLY A 128 11.34 1.08 13.88
CA GLY A 128 11.32 1.97 15.04
C GLY A 128 9.96 2.04 15.70
N LYS A 129 9.87 2.86 16.73
CA LYS A 129 8.64 3.19 17.45
C LYS A 129 8.28 4.64 17.20
N TYR A 130 7.04 4.89 16.88
CA TYR A 130 6.53 6.20 16.47
C TYR A 130 5.31 6.56 17.30
N GLN A 131 5.18 7.83 17.61
CA GLN A 131 4.03 8.33 18.36
C GLN A 131 2.82 8.51 17.43
N LEU A 132 1.65 8.17 17.95
CA LEU A 132 0.35 8.52 17.41
C LEU A 132 -0.40 9.36 18.44
N ILE A 133 -0.89 10.55 18.04
CA ILE A 133 -1.62 11.45 18.94
C ILE A 133 -2.83 12.08 18.25
N CYS A 134 -3.80 12.50 19.03
CA CYS A 134 -4.80 13.48 18.59
C CYS A 134 -4.32 14.88 19.05
N THR A 135 -4.13 15.79 18.09
CA THR A 135 -3.57 17.13 18.34
C THR A 135 -4.60 18.16 18.82
N ILE A 136 -5.85 17.77 19.06
CA ILE A 136 -6.84 18.65 19.69
C ILE A 136 -6.40 18.90 21.14
N PRO A 137 -6.36 20.17 21.59
CA PRO A 137 -5.98 20.49 22.96
C PRO A 137 -6.77 19.68 23.99
N GLY A 138 -6.06 19.07 24.95
CA GLY A 138 -6.64 18.24 26.00
C GLY A 138 -6.91 16.77 25.62
N HIS A 139 -6.91 16.40 24.33
CA HIS A 139 -7.19 15.03 23.92
C HIS A 139 -6.04 14.06 24.23
N ALA A 140 -4.81 14.47 23.94
CA ALA A 140 -3.64 13.65 24.24
C ALA A 140 -3.45 13.48 25.75
N GLU A 141 -3.65 14.57 26.52
CA GLU A 141 -3.60 14.57 28.00
C GLU A 141 -4.69 13.69 28.61
N ALA A 142 -5.85 13.59 27.96
CA ALA A 142 -6.94 12.71 28.35
C ALA A 142 -6.72 11.24 27.94
N GLY A 143 -5.61 10.91 27.23
CA GLY A 143 -5.24 9.57 26.86
C GLY A 143 -5.44 9.20 25.39
N MET A 144 -5.77 10.17 24.51
CA MET A 144 -5.87 9.92 23.08
C MET A 144 -4.48 9.89 22.43
N VAL A 145 -3.72 8.88 22.82
CA VAL A 145 -2.34 8.59 22.38
C VAL A 145 -2.23 7.12 21.99
N GLY A 146 -1.27 6.81 21.13
CA GLY A 146 -0.93 5.45 20.72
C GLY A 146 0.54 5.32 20.35
N GLU A 147 0.96 4.11 20.11
CA GLU A 147 2.29 3.77 19.60
C GLU A 147 2.16 2.98 18.29
N ILE A 148 3.00 3.30 17.34
CA ILE A 148 3.15 2.58 16.07
C ILE A 148 4.54 1.99 16.05
N ALA A 149 4.66 0.65 15.98
CA ALA A 149 5.93 -0.04 15.82
C ALA A 149 6.10 -0.52 14.38
N ILE A 150 7.26 -0.28 13.77
CA ILE A 150 7.68 -0.89 12.52
C ILE A 150 8.81 -1.86 12.85
N ASN A 151 8.55 -3.15 12.63
CA ASN A 151 9.46 -4.24 12.93
C ASN A 151 10.18 -4.73 11.66
N ASN A 152 11.30 -5.44 11.82
CA ASN A 152 11.95 -6.13 10.73
C ASN A 152 11.06 -7.26 10.18
N PRO A 153 11.24 -7.65 8.88
CA PRO A 153 10.60 -8.83 8.30
C PRO A 153 11.00 -10.13 9.00
#